data_f1a7c2bb7fb3ea5a9986e0e029c78072
#
_entry.id   f1a7c2bb7fb3ea5a9986e0e029c78072
#
_cell.length_a   1.000
_cell.length_b   1.000
_cell.length_c   1.000
_cell.angle_alpha   90.00
_cell.angle_beta   90.00
_cell.angle_gamma   90.00
#
_symmetry.space_group_name_H-M   'P 1'
#
loop_
_entity.id
_entity.type
_entity.pdbx_description
1 polymer ?
#
loop_
_entity_poly.entity_id
_entity_poly.type
_entity_poly.pdbx_seq_one_letter_code
_entity_poly.pdbx_strand_id
1 'polypeptide(L)'
;MSVTLPEILDHLGVELRPLNLVSRTPGIVCLGELELLPESLRDVPVVLGAYVWHAQPGWAPIDRLELERWLVDAPSGCHWLVSERKLVEMRAPPRRDDIALILWGPKRISQWLGTAVLTGELEVDMSPPPSETMVNVAERAEVAEPPPVGLAVRPRIQLSNWFIEKGFEPLATQPLLLAAKLWTIEGDLVGPEDARERNSWTLLEDPFSGTIERAGELDAMEHIPNLERLVSDNWLDDSSLSAALPELCEERRSWEVRQQGDEGSVLGNLLHWWRLELDSAVFTPREAFLPAWKVNVPDRGWIIVHGLTGRMLTSPR
;
A
#
# COMPACT_ATOMS: atom_id res chain seq x y z
N MET A 1 -4.53 -9.50 -15.34
CA MET A 1 -3.07 -9.23 -15.40
C MET A 1 -2.88 -7.73 -15.26
N SER A 2 -2.10 -7.25 -14.30
CA SER A 2 -1.71 -5.84 -14.25
C SER A 2 -0.46 -5.67 -15.12
N VAL A 3 -0.54 -4.83 -16.13
CA VAL A 3 0.59 -4.49 -17.00
C VAL A 3 1.49 -3.51 -16.24
N THR A 4 2.77 -3.79 -16.18
CA THR A 4 3.76 -2.94 -15.51
C THR A 4 4.31 -1.85 -16.44
N LEU A 5 4.81 -0.74 -15.89
CA LEU A 5 5.41 0.34 -16.69
C LEU A 5 6.56 -0.16 -17.59
N PRO A 6 7.49 -1.03 -17.14
CA PRO A 6 8.50 -1.60 -18.02
C PRO A 6 7.93 -2.37 -19.22
N GLU A 7 6.86 -3.16 -19.01
CA GLU A 7 6.18 -3.88 -20.11
C GLU A 7 5.51 -2.92 -21.09
N ILE A 8 4.96 -1.80 -20.60
CA ILE A 8 4.37 -0.77 -21.44
C ILE A 8 5.47 -0.10 -22.29
N LEU A 9 6.62 0.22 -21.71
CA LEU A 9 7.74 0.82 -22.43
C LEU A 9 8.22 -0.11 -23.56
N ASP A 10 8.40 -1.39 -23.28
CA ASP A 10 8.79 -2.41 -24.25
C ASP A 10 7.74 -2.54 -25.36
N HIS A 11 6.47 -2.62 -25.02
CA HIS A 11 5.37 -2.74 -25.97
C HIS A 11 5.25 -1.54 -26.91
N LEU A 12 5.59 -0.34 -26.42
CA LEU A 12 5.63 0.90 -27.21
C LEU A 12 6.94 1.10 -27.98
N GLY A 13 7.83 0.10 -27.98
CA GLY A 13 9.06 0.10 -28.77
C GLY A 13 10.20 0.91 -28.17
N VAL A 14 10.21 1.12 -26.86
CA VAL A 14 11.38 1.66 -26.15
C VAL A 14 12.35 0.53 -25.88
N GLU A 15 13.47 0.49 -26.56
CA GLU A 15 14.50 -0.53 -26.36
C GLU A 15 15.53 -0.07 -25.34
N LEU A 16 15.75 -0.93 -24.32
CA LEU A 16 16.67 -0.65 -23.21
C LEU A 16 17.77 -1.70 -23.14
N ARG A 17 19.02 -1.28 -23.08
CA ARG A 17 20.13 -2.15 -22.77
C ARG A 17 20.20 -2.36 -21.25
N PRO A 18 20.10 -3.60 -20.76
CA PRO A 18 20.18 -3.86 -19.33
C PRO A 18 21.49 -3.38 -18.70
N LEU A 19 21.40 -2.78 -17.52
CA LEU A 19 22.54 -2.32 -16.73
C LEU A 19 22.46 -2.81 -15.29
N ASN A 20 23.58 -3.18 -14.71
CA ASN A 20 23.66 -3.54 -13.28
C ASN A 20 23.88 -2.29 -12.41
N LEU A 21 23.03 -1.28 -12.56
CA LEU A 21 23.05 -0.11 -11.70
C LEU A 21 22.02 -0.27 -10.59
N VAL A 22 22.48 -0.20 -9.35
CA VAL A 22 21.63 -0.31 -8.16
C VAL A 22 21.47 1.08 -7.55
N SER A 23 20.23 1.54 -7.46
CA SER A 23 19.92 2.74 -6.68
C SER A 23 19.89 2.41 -5.20
N ARG A 24 20.48 3.28 -4.35
CA ARG A 24 20.32 3.22 -2.90
C ARG A 24 19.06 3.92 -2.42
N THR A 25 18.38 4.66 -3.31
CA THR A 25 17.08 5.26 -3.00
C THR A 25 15.99 4.23 -3.19
N PRO A 26 15.29 3.80 -2.12
CA PRO A 26 14.24 2.80 -2.20
C PRO A 26 13.13 3.20 -3.18
N GLY A 27 12.63 2.23 -3.96
CA GLY A 27 11.56 2.46 -4.91
C GLY A 27 11.96 3.17 -6.21
N ILE A 28 13.26 3.46 -6.44
CA ILE A 28 13.79 3.93 -7.73
C ILE A 28 14.72 2.86 -8.29
N VAL A 29 14.37 2.30 -9.44
CA VAL A 29 15.09 1.19 -10.08
C VAL A 29 15.59 1.62 -11.45
N CYS A 30 16.83 1.26 -11.80
CA CYS A 30 17.34 1.44 -13.15
C CYS A 30 16.76 0.35 -14.06
N LEU A 31 16.10 0.75 -15.15
CA LEU A 31 15.58 -0.17 -16.16
C LEU A 31 16.64 -0.51 -17.21
N GLY A 32 17.57 0.41 -17.47
CA GLY A 32 18.60 0.22 -18.46
C GLY A 32 19.06 1.54 -19.10
N GLU A 33 19.85 1.42 -20.17
CA GLU A 33 20.28 2.52 -21.03
C GLU A 33 19.46 2.51 -22.30
N LEU A 34 18.98 3.68 -22.71
CA LEU A 34 18.11 3.86 -23.87
C LEU A 34 18.87 3.61 -25.19
N GLU A 35 18.48 2.58 -25.94
CA GLU A 35 19.02 2.26 -27.26
C GLU A 35 18.12 2.71 -28.39
N LEU A 36 16.79 2.61 -28.22
CA LEU A 36 15.81 3.05 -29.22
C LEU A 36 14.68 3.84 -28.58
N LEU A 37 14.26 4.92 -29.23
CA LEU A 37 13.12 5.74 -28.85
C LEU A 37 12.08 5.73 -29.98
N PRO A 38 10.81 5.38 -29.72
CA PRO A 38 9.76 5.38 -30.72
C PRO A 38 9.45 6.80 -31.24
N GLU A 39 8.82 6.87 -32.41
CA GLU A 39 8.47 8.15 -33.04
C GLU A 39 7.56 9.02 -32.20
N SER A 40 6.66 8.42 -31.46
CA SER A 40 5.76 9.08 -30.52
C SER A 40 6.48 9.84 -29.38
N LEU A 41 7.75 9.52 -29.16
CA LEU A 41 8.58 10.15 -28.13
C LEU A 41 9.70 11.04 -28.69
N ARG A 42 9.75 11.29 -30.00
CA ARG A 42 10.81 12.12 -30.63
C ARG A 42 10.87 13.55 -30.11
N ASP A 43 9.75 14.10 -29.66
CA ASP A 43 9.67 15.45 -29.09
C ASP A 43 10.12 15.53 -27.63
N VAL A 44 10.46 14.40 -27.02
CA VAL A 44 10.96 14.34 -25.65
C VAL A 44 12.45 14.64 -25.66
N PRO A 45 12.96 15.51 -24.78
CA PRO A 45 14.38 15.87 -24.74
C PRO A 45 15.25 14.75 -24.13
N VAL A 46 14.90 13.49 -24.39
CA VAL A 46 15.67 12.31 -24.02
C VAL A 46 16.59 11.94 -25.18
N VAL A 47 17.83 11.68 -24.88
CA VAL A 47 18.84 11.30 -25.89
C VAL A 47 19.17 9.82 -25.77
N LEU A 48 19.54 9.18 -26.87
CA LEU A 48 20.06 7.82 -26.85
C LEU A 48 21.28 7.74 -25.93
N GLY A 49 21.42 6.65 -25.19
CA GLY A 49 22.41 6.51 -24.14
C GLY A 49 21.99 7.10 -22.80
N ALA A 50 20.76 7.63 -22.68
CA ALA A 50 20.23 8.07 -21.38
C ALA A 50 19.92 6.86 -20.48
N TYR A 51 20.17 7.01 -19.20
CA TYR A 51 19.77 6.04 -18.19
C TYR A 51 18.28 6.19 -17.91
N VAL A 52 17.51 5.11 -18.07
CA VAL A 52 16.07 5.09 -17.79
C VAL A 52 15.82 4.52 -16.41
N TRP A 53 15.09 5.27 -15.61
CA TRP A 53 14.78 4.94 -14.22
C TRP A 53 13.28 4.88 -14.02
N HIS A 54 12.83 3.93 -13.23
CA HIS A 54 11.45 3.76 -12.84
C HIS A 54 11.29 4.04 -11.35
N ALA A 55 10.52 5.05 -11.01
CA ALA A 55 10.05 5.22 -9.65
C ALA A 55 8.74 4.45 -9.48
N GLN A 56 8.85 3.32 -8.80
CA GLN A 56 7.78 2.35 -8.59
C GLN A 56 6.58 2.95 -7.85
N PRO A 57 5.38 2.36 -7.99
CA PRO A 57 4.18 2.78 -7.26
C PRO A 57 4.45 2.90 -5.76
N GLY A 58 3.85 3.90 -5.14
CA GLY A 58 3.96 4.11 -3.70
C GLY A 58 3.06 5.25 -3.24
N TRP A 59 2.74 5.30 -1.94
CA TRP A 59 1.87 6.34 -1.39
C TRP A 59 2.57 7.70 -1.25
N ALA A 60 3.89 7.70 -1.04
CA ALA A 60 4.65 8.93 -0.86
C ALA A 60 4.93 9.58 -2.22
N PRO A 61 4.59 10.86 -2.41
CA PRO A 61 4.99 11.57 -3.61
C PRO A 61 6.52 11.72 -3.63
N ILE A 62 7.09 11.80 -4.83
CA ILE A 62 8.52 12.12 -4.98
C ILE A 62 8.69 13.60 -4.68
N ASP A 63 9.51 13.91 -3.69
CA ASP A 63 9.89 15.26 -3.33
C ASP A 63 11.32 15.61 -3.78
N ARG A 64 11.70 16.86 -3.54
CA ARG A 64 13.03 17.35 -3.90
C ARG A 64 14.15 16.60 -3.15
N LEU A 65 13.94 16.28 -1.88
CA LEU A 65 14.95 15.63 -1.04
C LEU A 65 15.20 14.19 -1.47
N GLU A 66 14.16 13.49 -1.92
CA GLU A 66 14.31 12.15 -2.46
C GLU A 66 15.10 12.16 -3.78
N LEU A 67 14.83 13.14 -4.65
CA LEU A 67 15.59 13.33 -5.88
C LEU A 67 17.04 13.73 -5.59
N GLU A 68 17.31 14.59 -4.62
CA GLU A 68 18.67 14.97 -4.23
C GLU A 68 19.45 13.75 -3.71
N ARG A 69 18.82 12.89 -2.90
CA ARG A 69 19.44 11.63 -2.45
C ARG A 69 19.75 10.69 -3.61
N TRP A 70 18.80 10.52 -4.51
CA TRP A 70 18.99 9.68 -5.69
C TRP A 70 20.12 10.21 -6.59
N LEU A 71 20.19 11.53 -6.80
CA LEU A 71 21.23 12.17 -7.61
C LEU A 71 22.65 11.96 -7.05
N VAL A 72 22.83 11.74 -5.75
CA VAL A 72 24.15 11.46 -5.16
C VAL A 72 24.76 10.19 -5.74
N ASP A 73 23.95 9.16 -5.95
CA ASP A 73 24.41 7.84 -6.42
C ASP A 73 24.27 7.67 -7.94
N ALA A 74 23.54 8.57 -8.62
CA ALA A 74 23.32 8.48 -10.06
C ALA A 74 24.64 8.74 -10.82
N PRO A 75 25.00 7.94 -11.86
CA PRO A 75 26.15 8.20 -12.68
C PRO A 75 26.01 9.53 -13.46
N SER A 76 27.13 10.07 -13.97
CA SER A 76 27.08 11.25 -14.82
C SER A 76 26.38 10.93 -16.15
N GLY A 77 25.63 11.89 -16.70
CA GLY A 77 24.96 11.74 -17.99
C GLY A 77 23.52 12.22 -18.04
N CYS A 78 22.78 11.74 -19.02
CA CYS A 78 21.36 12.04 -19.17
C CYS A 78 20.52 10.96 -18.48
N HIS A 79 19.53 11.38 -17.71
CA HIS A 79 18.65 10.50 -16.95
C HIS A 79 17.20 10.80 -17.27
N TRP A 80 16.45 9.78 -17.57
CA TRP A 80 15.01 9.83 -17.73
C TRP A 80 14.35 9.06 -16.58
N LEU A 81 13.79 9.78 -15.62
CA LEU A 81 13.07 9.20 -14.49
C LEU A 81 11.57 9.23 -14.76
N VAL A 82 10.99 8.05 -14.92
CA VAL A 82 9.55 7.82 -15.14
C VAL A 82 8.93 7.38 -13.81
N SER A 83 7.98 8.15 -13.32
CA SER A 83 7.41 7.95 -11.99
C SER A 83 5.93 7.64 -12.05
N GLU A 84 5.51 6.51 -11.49
CA GLU A 84 4.11 6.21 -11.19
C GLU A 84 3.63 6.94 -9.92
N ARG A 85 4.55 7.43 -9.11
CA ARG A 85 4.26 8.25 -7.92
C ARG A 85 4.07 9.72 -8.33
N LYS A 86 3.18 10.42 -7.63
CA LYS A 86 3.00 11.88 -7.83
C LYS A 86 4.33 12.60 -7.58
N LEU A 87 4.60 13.60 -8.40
CA LEU A 87 5.71 14.52 -8.16
C LEU A 87 5.19 15.70 -7.34
N VAL A 88 5.89 16.08 -6.26
CA VAL A 88 5.61 17.33 -5.56
C VAL A 88 5.93 18.49 -6.48
N GLU A 89 5.09 19.52 -6.48
CA GLU A 89 5.32 20.71 -7.30
C GLU A 89 6.63 21.38 -6.89
N MET A 90 7.57 21.45 -7.81
CA MET A 90 8.90 22.04 -7.60
C MET A 90 9.12 23.17 -8.60
N ARG A 91 9.60 24.31 -8.12
CA ARG A 91 10.00 25.43 -9.01
C ARG A 91 11.07 25.03 -10.02
N ALA A 92 11.99 24.18 -9.62
CA ALA A 92 13.00 23.53 -10.47
C ALA A 92 13.41 22.21 -9.84
N PRO A 93 13.64 21.15 -10.65
CA PRO A 93 14.23 19.92 -10.13
C PRO A 93 15.64 20.19 -9.57
N PRO A 94 16.11 19.34 -8.65
CA PRO A 94 17.48 19.45 -8.15
C PRO A 94 18.47 19.26 -9.33
N ARG A 95 19.62 19.92 -9.24
CA ARG A 95 20.61 19.91 -10.31
C ARG A 95 21.95 19.40 -9.78
N ARG A 96 22.62 18.66 -10.63
CA ARG A 96 24.03 18.31 -10.52
C ARG A 96 24.67 18.62 -11.88
N ASP A 97 25.79 19.31 -11.92
CA ASP A 97 26.36 19.91 -13.15
C ASP A 97 26.64 18.87 -14.25
N ASP A 98 26.91 17.63 -13.86
CA ASP A 98 27.21 16.52 -14.74
C ASP A 98 25.99 15.63 -15.06
N ILE A 99 24.78 16.03 -14.63
CA ILE A 99 23.52 15.29 -14.84
C ILE A 99 22.46 16.16 -15.50
N ALA A 100 21.93 15.66 -16.61
CA ALA A 100 20.71 16.15 -17.22
C ALA A 100 19.53 15.26 -16.82
N LEU A 101 18.58 15.80 -16.05
CA LEU A 101 17.46 15.04 -15.50
C LEU A 101 16.15 15.43 -16.19
N ILE A 102 15.47 14.43 -16.74
CA ILE A 102 14.15 14.52 -17.33
C ILE A 102 13.19 13.76 -16.42
N LEU A 103 12.17 14.44 -15.90
CA LEU A 103 11.19 13.88 -14.97
C LEU A 103 9.83 13.72 -15.64
N TRP A 104 9.31 12.51 -15.61
CA TRP A 104 7.95 12.19 -16.00
C TRP A 104 7.16 11.69 -14.81
N GLY A 105 6.11 12.43 -14.45
CA GLY A 105 5.14 11.99 -13.44
C GLY A 105 3.90 11.37 -14.07
N PRO A 106 2.95 10.90 -13.27
CA PRO A 106 1.74 10.19 -13.72
C PRO A 106 0.95 10.95 -14.79
N LYS A 107 0.84 12.26 -14.66
CA LYS A 107 0.13 13.10 -15.65
C LYS A 107 0.76 13.01 -17.05
N ARG A 108 2.10 13.06 -17.13
CA ARG A 108 2.81 12.98 -18.42
C ARG A 108 2.73 11.59 -19.00
N ILE A 109 2.86 10.57 -18.17
CA ILE A 109 2.69 9.16 -18.56
C ILE A 109 1.29 8.94 -19.13
N SER A 110 0.24 9.39 -18.41
CA SER A 110 -1.14 9.23 -18.86
C SER A 110 -1.42 9.97 -20.19
N GLN A 111 -0.85 11.15 -20.39
CA GLN A 111 -0.95 11.87 -21.67
C GLN A 111 -0.29 11.10 -22.82
N TRP A 112 0.90 10.56 -22.58
CA TRP A 112 1.61 9.76 -23.56
C TRP A 112 0.86 8.47 -23.92
N LEU A 113 0.42 7.71 -22.92
CA LEU A 113 -0.38 6.50 -23.11
C LEU A 113 -1.69 6.79 -23.86
N GLY A 114 -2.39 7.86 -23.48
CA GLY A 114 -3.60 8.30 -24.17
C GLY A 114 -3.34 8.64 -25.63
N THR A 115 -2.22 9.27 -25.96
CA THR A 115 -1.82 9.53 -27.34
C THR A 115 -1.53 8.23 -28.08
N ALA A 116 -0.75 7.32 -27.49
CA ALA A 116 -0.41 6.03 -28.10
C ALA A 116 -1.66 5.17 -28.40
N VAL A 117 -2.67 5.21 -27.54
CA VAL A 117 -3.97 4.56 -27.77
C VAL A 117 -4.71 5.23 -28.94
N LEU A 118 -4.75 6.56 -28.97
CA LEU A 118 -5.45 7.31 -30.03
C LEU A 118 -4.78 7.19 -31.41
N THR A 119 -3.47 7.02 -31.43
CA THR A 119 -2.70 6.80 -32.69
C THR A 119 -2.67 5.34 -33.12
N GLY A 120 -3.18 4.43 -32.29
CA GLY A 120 -3.17 2.99 -32.58
C GLY A 120 -1.82 2.31 -32.33
N GLU A 121 -0.88 2.98 -31.68
CA GLU A 121 0.41 2.39 -31.28
C GLU A 121 0.25 1.44 -30.09
N LEU A 122 -0.79 1.65 -29.26
CA LEU A 122 -1.17 0.80 -28.14
C LEU A 122 -2.62 0.36 -28.31
N GLU A 123 -2.85 -0.94 -28.42
CA GLU A 123 -4.18 -1.51 -28.41
C GLU A 123 -4.63 -1.76 -26.95
N VAL A 124 -5.75 -1.15 -26.57
CA VAL A 124 -6.38 -1.37 -25.27
C VAL A 124 -7.67 -2.13 -25.49
N ASP A 125 -7.80 -3.29 -24.86
CA ASP A 125 -9.07 -4.00 -24.82
C ASP A 125 -10.06 -3.21 -23.96
N MET A 126 -10.97 -2.49 -24.66
CA MET A 126 -12.04 -1.68 -24.05
C MET A 126 -13.26 -2.53 -23.68
N SER A 127 -13.15 -3.84 -23.73
CA SER A 127 -14.23 -4.72 -23.28
C SER A 127 -14.58 -4.38 -21.83
N PRO A 128 -15.86 -4.12 -21.51
CA PRO A 128 -16.24 -3.96 -20.11
C PRO A 128 -15.81 -5.20 -19.34
N PRO A 129 -15.33 -5.05 -18.11
CA PRO A 129 -14.98 -6.21 -17.29
C PRO A 129 -16.18 -7.17 -17.33
N PRO A 130 -15.97 -8.48 -17.53
CA PRO A 130 -17.04 -9.43 -17.62
C PRO A 130 -17.96 -9.22 -16.42
N SER A 131 -19.23 -8.87 -16.70
CA SER A 131 -20.25 -8.81 -15.65
C SER A 131 -20.11 -10.10 -14.87
N GLU A 132 -20.05 -10.02 -13.55
CA GLU A 132 -20.02 -11.18 -12.65
C GLU A 132 -21.31 -12.01 -12.83
N THR A 133 -21.43 -12.62 -14.00
CA THR A 133 -22.39 -13.68 -14.23
C THR A 133 -21.82 -14.89 -13.53
N MET A 134 -22.52 -15.36 -12.49
CA MET A 134 -22.21 -16.53 -11.70
C MET A 134 -21.67 -17.66 -12.61
N VAL A 135 -20.35 -17.71 -12.78
CA VAL A 135 -19.69 -18.81 -13.45
C VAL A 135 -19.62 -19.94 -12.44
N ASN A 136 -20.27 -21.05 -12.78
CA ASN A 136 -20.20 -22.29 -12.03
C ASN A 136 -18.78 -22.57 -11.53
N VAL A 137 -18.65 -22.64 -10.21
CA VAL A 137 -17.40 -22.85 -9.45
C VAL A 137 -16.76 -24.22 -9.70
N ALA A 138 -17.28 -25.04 -10.65
CA ALA A 138 -16.88 -26.44 -10.82
C ALA A 138 -15.78 -26.70 -11.86
N GLU A 139 -15.31 -25.72 -12.66
CA GLU A 139 -14.39 -26.01 -13.77
C GLU A 139 -13.13 -25.16 -13.88
N ARG A 140 -12.74 -24.42 -12.83
CA ARG A 140 -11.42 -23.80 -12.78
C ARG A 140 -10.61 -24.25 -11.58
N ALA A 141 -10.10 -25.47 -11.67
CA ALA A 141 -8.85 -25.82 -11.02
C ALA A 141 -7.68 -25.19 -11.83
N GLU A 142 -7.75 -23.90 -12.13
CA GLU A 142 -6.56 -23.13 -12.49
C GLU A 142 -5.72 -23.00 -11.23
N VAL A 143 -4.45 -23.36 -11.37
CA VAL A 143 -3.41 -23.16 -10.38
C VAL A 143 -3.59 -21.75 -9.82
N ALA A 144 -4.19 -21.66 -8.64
CA ALA A 144 -4.34 -20.38 -7.96
C ALA A 144 -2.92 -19.85 -7.76
N GLU A 145 -2.63 -18.68 -8.36
CA GLU A 145 -1.41 -17.96 -8.01
C GLU A 145 -1.35 -17.91 -6.48
N PRO A 146 -0.22 -18.29 -5.87
CA PRO A 146 -0.13 -18.23 -4.42
C PRO A 146 -0.52 -16.81 -4.01
N PRO A 147 -1.40 -16.65 -3.02
CA PRO A 147 -1.85 -15.33 -2.59
C PRO A 147 -0.61 -14.47 -2.32
N PRO A 148 -0.60 -13.19 -2.70
CA PRO A 148 0.56 -12.34 -2.50
C PRO A 148 1.03 -12.46 -1.06
N VAL A 149 2.32 -12.73 -0.87
CA VAL A 149 2.94 -13.11 0.41
C VAL A 149 2.72 -12.06 1.51
N GLY A 150 2.24 -10.87 1.17
CA GLY A 150 1.94 -9.80 2.11
C GLY A 150 0.93 -8.79 1.56
N LEU A 151 0.50 -7.86 2.40
CA LEU A 151 -0.40 -6.76 2.11
C LEU A 151 0.22 -5.45 2.58
N ALA A 152 0.30 -4.43 1.73
CA ALA A 152 0.64 -3.07 2.16
C ALA A 152 -0.62 -2.21 2.25
N VAL A 153 -0.71 -1.41 3.32
CA VAL A 153 -1.85 -0.52 3.57
C VAL A 153 -1.47 0.91 3.23
N ARG A 154 -2.41 1.69 2.68
CA ARG A 154 -2.21 3.12 2.43
C ARG A 154 -2.29 3.93 3.72
N PRO A 155 -1.55 5.05 3.82
CA PRO A 155 -1.64 5.91 4.99
C PRO A 155 -3.01 6.59 5.07
N ARG A 156 -3.56 6.66 6.28
CA ARG A 156 -4.74 7.48 6.59
C ARG A 156 -4.34 8.92 6.94
N ILE A 157 -3.10 9.10 7.39
CA ILE A 157 -2.56 10.40 7.78
C ILE A 157 -1.91 11.08 6.59
N GLN A 158 -2.25 12.35 6.36
CA GLN A 158 -1.53 13.23 5.45
C GLN A 158 -0.40 13.91 6.22
N LEU A 159 0.83 13.62 5.84
CA LEU A 159 2.00 14.11 6.56
C LEU A 159 2.10 15.64 6.61
N SER A 160 1.65 16.34 5.56
CA SER A 160 1.56 17.80 5.55
C SER A 160 0.65 18.35 6.65
N ASN A 161 -0.53 17.71 6.84
CA ASN A 161 -1.46 18.11 7.89
C ASN A 161 -0.89 17.78 9.27
N TRP A 162 -0.22 16.64 9.40
CA TRP A 162 0.45 16.26 10.64
C TRP A 162 1.54 17.28 11.05
N PHE A 163 2.34 17.82 10.10
CA PHE A 163 3.30 18.89 10.40
C PHE A 163 2.60 20.14 10.94
N ILE A 164 1.52 20.55 10.31
CA ILE A 164 0.73 21.73 10.74
C ILE A 164 0.19 21.52 12.16
N GLU A 165 -0.43 20.37 12.44
CA GLU A 165 -0.99 20.01 13.75
C GLU A 165 0.08 19.97 14.85
N LYS A 166 1.31 19.57 14.52
CA LYS A 166 2.43 19.51 15.48
C LYS A 166 3.23 20.81 15.54
N GLY A 167 2.88 21.81 14.74
CA GLY A 167 3.58 23.10 14.69
C GLY A 167 4.97 23.02 14.07
N PHE A 168 5.20 22.06 13.19
CA PHE A 168 6.45 21.93 12.46
C PHE A 168 6.32 22.55 11.07
N GLU A 169 7.40 23.18 10.60
CA GLU A 169 7.58 23.42 9.18
C GLU A 169 7.83 22.09 8.43
N PRO A 170 7.65 22.03 7.10
CA PRO A 170 7.95 20.82 6.32
C PRO A 170 9.40 20.37 6.55
N LEU A 171 9.56 19.18 7.10
CA LEU A 171 10.86 18.59 7.46
C LEU A 171 11.28 17.53 6.43
N ALA A 172 12.56 17.16 6.46
CA ALA A 172 13.08 16.05 5.68
C ALA A 172 12.41 14.73 6.13
N THR A 173 11.86 14.00 5.16
CA THR A 173 11.11 12.77 5.42
C THR A 173 11.56 11.65 4.51
N GLN A 174 11.47 10.43 5.02
CA GLN A 174 11.71 9.21 4.26
C GLN A 174 10.55 8.24 4.51
N PRO A 175 9.83 7.81 3.46
CA PRO A 175 8.78 6.82 3.62
C PRO A 175 9.40 5.46 3.96
N LEU A 176 8.71 4.69 4.80
CA LEU A 176 9.10 3.33 5.18
C LEU A 176 7.88 2.48 5.48
N LEU A 177 8.09 1.19 5.65
CA LEU A 177 7.09 0.20 6.00
C LEU A 177 7.36 -0.35 7.40
N LEU A 178 6.31 -0.45 8.22
CA LEU A 178 6.34 -1.15 9.50
C LEU A 178 5.76 -2.55 9.29
N ALA A 179 6.49 -3.58 9.71
CA ALA A 179 6.00 -4.94 9.67
C ALA A 179 4.84 -5.12 10.65
N ALA A 180 3.75 -5.69 10.19
CA ALA A 180 2.54 -5.98 10.93
C ALA A 180 2.03 -7.38 10.56
N LYS A 181 1.03 -7.89 11.26
CA LYS A 181 0.33 -9.11 10.90
C LYS A 181 -1.16 -8.85 10.74
N LEU A 182 -1.72 -9.45 9.71
CA LEU A 182 -3.15 -9.53 9.50
C LEU A 182 -3.59 -10.95 9.86
N TRP A 183 -4.41 -11.08 10.88
CA TRP A 183 -4.94 -12.36 11.33
C TRP A 183 -6.33 -12.57 10.74
N THR A 184 -6.54 -13.68 10.08
CA THR A 184 -7.88 -14.19 9.78
C THR A 184 -8.27 -15.17 10.86
N ILE A 185 -9.32 -14.88 11.59
CA ILE A 185 -9.87 -15.71 12.65
C ILE A 185 -11.19 -16.29 12.16
N GLU A 186 -11.29 -17.59 12.07
CA GLU A 186 -12.53 -18.28 11.76
C GLU A 186 -12.96 -19.11 12.97
N GLY A 187 -14.22 -18.99 13.36
CA GLY A 187 -14.70 -19.71 14.54
C GLY A 187 -16.21 -19.62 14.70
N ASP A 188 -16.73 -20.34 15.68
CA ASP A 188 -18.16 -20.36 15.97
C ASP A 188 -18.49 -19.29 17.03
N LEU A 189 -19.47 -18.43 16.69
CA LEU A 189 -20.13 -17.57 17.66
C LEU A 189 -21.19 -18.33 18.40
N VAL A 190 -21.15 -18.30 19.72
CA VAL A 190 -22.17 -18.85 20.60
C VAL A 190 -23.04 -17.73 21.12
N GLY A 191 -24.32 -17.82 20.81
CA GLY A 191 -25.37 -16.88 21.22
C GLY A 191 -26.29 -17.47 22.27
N PRO A 192 -27.49 -16.85 22.48
CA PRO A 192 -28.51 -17.32 23.38
C PRO A 192 -28.99 -18.74 23.01
N GLU A 193 -29.35 -19.52 24.03
CA GLU A 193 -29.88 -20.88 23.85
C GLU A 193 -28.91 -21.83 23.12
N ASP A 194 -27.61 -21.59 23.29
CA ASP A 194 -26.52 -22.33 22.63
C ASP A 194 -26.58 -22.26 21.08
N ALA A 195 -27.22 -21.23 20.54
CA ALA A 195 -27.23 -21.00 19.08
C ALA A 195 -25.79 -20.78 18.61
N ARG A 196 -25.42 -21.46 17.52
CA ARG A 196 -24.07 -21.42 16.93
C ARG A 196 -24.11 -20.90 15.51
N GLU A 197 -23.13 -20.04 15.19
CA GLU A 197 -22.99 -19.49 13.84
C GLU A 197 -21.50 -19.35 13.49
N ARG A 198 -21.08 -19.92 12.37
CA ARG A 198 -19.72 -19.76 11.85
C ARG A 198 -19.51 -18.34 11.38
N ASN A 199 -18.44 -17.70 11.84
CA ASN A 199 -18.09 -16.34 11.44
C ASN A 199 -16.60 -16.21 11.18
N SER A 200 -16.19 -15.11 10.53
CA SER A 200 -14.80 -14.79 10.23
C SER A 200 -14.51 -13.33 10.54
N TRP A 201 -13.38 -13.10 11.17
CA TRP A 201 -12.90 -11.76 11.52
C TRP A 201 -11.50 -11.55 10.97
N THR A 202 -11.23 -10.32 10.62
CA THR A 202 -9.88 -9.89 10.27
C THR A 202 -9.37 -8.94 11.34
N LEU A 203 -8.24 -9.26 11.96
CA LEU A 203 -7.59 -8.46 12.98
C LEU A 203 -6.23 -7.98 12.48
N LEU A 204 -5.87 -6.75 12.80
CA LEU A 204 -4.57 -6.16 12.52
C LEU A 204 -3.76 -6.10 13.82
N GLU A 205 -2.64 -6.80 13.86
CA GLU A 205 -1.64 -6.70 14.92
C GLU A 205 -0.53 -5.74 14.49
N ASP A 206 -0.39 -4.66 15.27
CA ASP A 206 0.65 -3.65 15.10
C ASP A 206 1.63 -3.70 16.29
N PRO A 207 2.80 -4.32 16.12
CA PRO A 207 3.77 -4.48 17.21
C PRO A 207 4.47 -3.17 17.58
N PHE A 208 4.40 -2.13 16.74
CA PHE A 208 4.98 -0.81 17.04
C PHE A 208 4.08 0.02 17.97
N SER A 209 2.78 -0.14 17.85
CA SER A 209 1.80 0.45 18.76
C SER A 209 1.46 -0.46 19.94
N GLY A 210 1.86 -1.73 19.88
CA GLY A 210 1.50 -2.76 20.85
C GLY A 210 0.00 -3.03 20.89
N THR A 211 -0.68 -2.94 19.72
CA THR A 211 -2.13 -3.08 19.62
C THR A 211 -2.52 -4.20 18.68
N ILE A 212 -3.66 -4.82 18.99
CA ILE A 212 -4.41 -5.65 18.06
C ILE A 212 -5.85 -5.13 18.03
N GLU A 213 -6.39 -4.96 16.82
CA GLU A 213 -7.72 -4.41 16.62
C GLU A 213 -8.42 -5.05 15.43
N ARG A 214 -9.76 -4.94 15.37
CA ARG A 214 -10.47 -5.35 14.16
C ARG A 214 -9.98 -4.51 12.98
N ALA A 215 -9.50 -5.19 11.97
CA ALA A 215 -9.21 -4.55 10.71
C ALA A 215 -10.55 -4.16 10.08
N GLY A 216 -10.87 -2.87 10.07
CA GLY A 216 -11.96 -2.33 9.27
C GLY A 216 -11.61 -2.43 7.78
N GLU A 217 -12.27 -1.64 6.93
CA GLU A 217 -11.82 -1.50 5.54
C GLU A 217 -10.38 -0.99 5.50
N LEU A 218 -9.46 -1.88 5.13
CA LEU A 218 -8.07 -1.53 4.87
C LEU A 218 -7.95 -1.10 3.42
N ASP A 219 -7.51 0.14 3.20
CA ASP A 219 -7.15 0.60 1.86
C ASP A 219 -5.84 -0.06 1.45
N ALA A 220 -5.96 -1.24 0.85
CA ALA A 220 -4.84 -2.06 0.43
C ALA A 220 -4.22 -1.50 -0.85
N MET A 221 -2.90 -1.58 -0.94
CA MET A 221 -2.16 -1.29 -2.15
C MET A 221 -2.13 -2.53 -3.06
N GLU A 222 -2.18 -2.33 -4.37
CA GLU A 222 -2.04 -3.42 -5.34
C GLU A 222 -0.68 -4.12 -5.22
N HIS A 223 0.36 -3.36 -4.87
CA HIS A 223 1.73 -3.87 -4.73
C HIS A 223 2.34 -3.38 -3.43
N ILE A 224 3.23 -4.19 -2.87
CA ILE A 224 4.05 -3.78 -1.72
C ILE A 224 5.18 -2.88 -2.23
N PRO A 225 5.25 -1.61 -1.80
CA PRO A 225 6.30 -0.70 -2.24
C PRO A 225 7.69 -1.21 -1.82
N ASN A 226 8.68 -0.98 -2.68
CA ASN A 226 10.07 -1.30 -2.36
C ASN A 226 10.68 -0.21 -1.47
N LEU A 227 10.29 -0.21 -0.20
CA LEU A 227 10.74 0.74 0.82
C LEU A 227 11.50 0.03 1.94
N GLU A 228 12.24 0.80 2.74
CA GLU A 228 12.83 0.30 3.97
C GLU A 228 11.76 -0.33 4.86
N ARG A 229 12.01 -1.55 5.36
CA ARG A 229 11.10 -2.27 6.24
C ARG A 229 11.67 -2.30 7.64
N LEU A 230 10.88 -1.86 8.60
CA LEU A 230 11.22 -2.00 10.00
C LEU A 230 10.43 -3.15 10.60
N VAL A 231 11.13 -3.97 11.37
CA VAL A 231 10.56 -5.09 12.11
C VAL A 231 10.65 -4.77 13.59
N SER A 232 9.64 -5.15 14.35
CA SER A 232 9.62 -5.05 15.80
C SER A 232 9.66 -6.43 16.42
N ASP A 233 10.24 -6.57 17.61
CA ASP A 233 10.22 -7.80 18.38
C ASP A 233 9.01 -7.89 19.32
N ASN A 234 8.18 -6.84 19.39
CA ASN A 234 7.04 -6.73 20.33
C ASN A 234 5.77 -7.39 19.78
N TRP A 235 5.89 -8.58 19.20
CA TRP A 235 4.73 -9.35 18.79
C TRP A 235 3.96 -9.88 19.99
N LEU A 236 2.63 -9.98 19.86
CA LEU A 236 1.83 -10.66 20.86
C LEU A 236 2.20 -12.15 20.90
N ASP A 237 2.36 -12.67 22.10
CA ASP A 237 2.46 -14.13 22.28
C ASP A 237 1.07 -14.77 22.13
N ASP A 238 1.06 -16.11 21.93
CA ASP A 238 -0.18 -16.86 21.70
C ASP A 238 -1.18 -16.70 22.86
N SER A 239 -0.69 -16.52 24.09
CA SER A 239 -1.53 -16.35 25.26
C SER A 239 -2.21 -14.96 25.28
N SER A 240 -1.48 -13.92 24.97
CA SER A 240 -2.00 -12.54 24.86
C SER A 240 -2.96 -12.39 23.68
N LEU A 241 -2.63 -13.02 22.54
CA LEU A 241 -3.53 -13.06 21.40
C LEU A 241 -4.85 -13.73 21.76
N SER A 242 -4.81 -14.96 22.32
CA SER A 242 -6.01 -15.69 22.72
C SER A 242 -6.83 -14.95 23.77
N ALA A 243 -6.20 -14.23 24.68
CA ALA A 243 -6.88 -13.43 25.69
C ALA A 243 -7.62 -12.21 25.10
N ALA A 244 -7.14 -11.64 24.02
CA ALA A 244 -7.75 -10.48 23.37
C ALA A 244 -8.96 -10.84 22.47
N LEU A 245 -9.01 -12.06 21.94
CA LEU A 245 -10.00 -12.46 20.96
C LEU A 245 -11.46 -12.40 21.41
N PRO A 246 -11.83 -12.84 22.64
CA PRO A 246 -13.23 -12.79 23.07
C PRO A 246 -13.81 -11.39 22.95
N GLU A 247 -13.06 -10.35 23.33
CA GLU A 247 -13.49 -8.96 23.24
C GLU A 247 -13.54 -8.47 21.78
N LEU A 248 -12.53 -8.85 20.99
CA LEU A 248 -12.41 -8.43 19.60
C LEU A 248 -13.40 -9.12 18.67
N CYS A 249 -13.87 -10.32 18.98
CA CYS A 249 -14.75 -11.12 18.12
C CYS A 249 -16.18 -11.17 18.61
N GLU A 250 -16.49 -10.61 19.80
CA GLU A 250 -17.87 -10.60 20.30
C GLU A 250 -18.77 -9.65 19.49
N GLU A 251 -20.04 -10.02 19.36
CA GLU A 251 -21.03 -9.22 18.65
C GLU A 251 -22.26 -8.96 19.53
N ARG A 252 -22.77 -7.73 19.43
CA ARG A 252 -24.07 -7.37 20.00
C ARG A 252 -25.12 -7.42 18.93
N ARG A 253 -26.13 -8.27 19.08
CA ARG A 253 -27.25 -8.37 18.15
C ARG A 253 -28.55 -8.01 18.85
N SER A 254 -29.38 -7.17 18.22
CA SER A 254 -30.70 -6.82 18.72
C SER A 254 -31.71 -7.84 18.24
N TRP A 255 -32.56 -8.30 19.16
CA TRP A 255 -33.70 -9.17 18.84
C TRP A 255 -34.98 -8.45 19.21
N GLU A 256 -35.91 -8.35 18.27
CA GLU A 256 -37.23 -7.82 18.54
C GLU A 256 -38.10 -8.89 19.27
N VAL A 257 -38.50 -8.59 20.48
CA VAL A 257 -39.38 -9.42 21.28
C VAL A 257 -40.74 -8.75 21.32
N ARG A 258 -41.77 -9.45 20.84
CA ARG A 258 -43.17 -9.08 21.08
C ARG A 258 -43.63 -9.73 22.38
N GLN A 259 -43.78 -8.95 23.44
CA GLN A 259 -44.38 -9.40 24.66
C GLN A 259 -45.90 -9.10 24.63
N GLN A 260 -46.73 -10.13 24.65
CA GLN A 260 -48.18 -10.01 24.68
C GLN A 260 -48.56 -9.84 26.15
N GLY A 261 -48.96 -8.64 26.57
CA GLY A 261 -49.50 -8.36 27.88
C GLY A 261 -50.99 -8.15 27.80
N ASP A 262 -51.69 -8.19 28.94
CA ASP A 262 -53.17 -8.04 29.06
C ASP A 262 -53.68 -6.69 28.50
N GLU A 263 -52.86 -5.69 28.36
CA GLU A 263 -53.21 -4.34 27.88
C GLU A 263 -52.69 -4.00 26.46
N GLY A 264 -52.07 -4.94 25.73
CA GLY A 264 -51.55 -4.73 24.41
C GLY A 264 -50.16 -5.36 24.18
N SER A 265 -49.70 -5.42 22.92
CA SER A 265 -48.37 -5.92 22.61
C SER A 265 -47.31 -4.80 22.78
N VAL A 266 -46.31 -5.00 23.61
CA VAL A 266 -45.16 -4.15 23.74
C VAL A 266 -44.01 -4.71 22.89
N LEU A 267 -43.52 -3.90 21.96
CA LEU A 267 -42.31 -4.20 21.19
C LEU A 267 -41.07 -3.79 22.04
N GLY A 268 -40.28 -4.76 22.42
CA GLY A 268 -39.02 -4.55 23.12
C GLY A 268 -37.86 -5.06 22.30
N ASN A 269 -36.74 -4.36 22.33
CA ASN A 269 -35.49 -4.85 21.77
C ASN A 269 -34.61 -5.43 22.90
N LEU A 270 -34.36 -6.73 22.85
CA LEU A 270 -33.39 -7.38 23.71
C LEU A 270 -32.04 -7.43 23.00
N LEU A 271 -30.98 -7.02 23.71
CA LEU A 271 -29.60 -7.12 23.22
C LEU A 271 -29.01 -8.44 23.69
N HIS A 272 -28.60 -9.26 22.76
CA HIS A 272 -27.94 -10.52 23.02
C HIS A 272 -26.46 -10.43 22.62
N TRP A 273 -25.60 -11.01 23.46
CA TRP A 273 -24.19 -11.13 23.20
C TRP A 273 -23.90 -12.46 22.50
N TRP A 274 -23.14 -12.39 21.44
CA TRP A 274 -22.59 -13.52 20.72
C TRP A 274 -21.08 -13.53 20.94
N ARG A 275 -20.52 -14.62 21.43
CA ARG A 275 -19.13 -14.72 21.81
C ARG A 275 -18.42 -15.83 21.04
N LEU A 276 -17.17 -15.57 20.68
CA LEU A 276 -16.33 -16.57 20.03
C LEU A 276 -16.06 -17.74 20.96
N GLU A 277 -16.30 -18.96 20.48
CA GLU A 277 -15.89 -20.20 21.13
C GLU A 277 -14.42 -20.46 20.75
N LEU A 278 -13.49 -20.23 21.67
CA LEU A 278 -12.04 -20.30 21.39
C LEU A 278 -11.58 -21.66 20.90
N ASP A 279 -12.19 -22.75 21.37
CA ASP A 279 -11.85 -24.11 20.97
C ASP A 279 -12.19 -24.40 19.49
N SER A 280 -13.11 -23.63 18.90
CA SER A 280 -13.48 -23.72 17.47
C SER A 280 -12.64 -22.81 16.59
N ALA A 281 -11.84 -21.92 17.19
CA ALA A 281 -11.14 -20.85 16.46
C ALA A 281 -9.91 -21.35 15.72
N VAL A 282 -9.82 -20.99 14.44
CA VAL A 282 -8.66 -21.23 13.58
C VAL A 282 -8.02 -19.88 13.26
N PHE A 283 -6.70 -19.79 13.41
CA PHE A 283 -5.92 -18.57 13.24
C PHE A 283 -5.01 -18.70 12.03
N THR A 284 -5.14 -17.80 11.09
CA THR A 284 -4.30 -17.76 9.90
C THR A 284 -3.60 -16.41 9.83
N PRO A 285 -2.28 -16.34 10.12
CA PRO A 285 -1.52 -15.09 9.99
C PRO A 285 -1.14 -14.84 8.53
N ARG A 286 -1.14 -13.57 8.14
CA ARG A 286 -0.59 -13.07 6.88
C ARG A 286 0.29 -11.86 7.17
N GLU A 287 1.43 -11.75 6.48
CA GLU A 287 2.23 -10.53 6.54
C GLU A 287 1.43 -9.31 6.10
N ALA A 288 1.58 -8.24 6.84
CA ALA A 288 1.06 -6.92 6.49
C ALA A 288 2.14 -5.86 6.71
N PHE A 289 2.02 -4.77 5.98
CA PHE A 289 2.95 -3.65 6.06
C PHE A 289 2.15 -2.36 6.23
N LEU A 290 2.45 -1.65 7.32
CA LEU A 290 1.83 -0.37 7.61
C LEU A 290 2.71 0.77 7.13
N PRO A 291 2.12 1.83 6.57
CA PRO A 291 2.87 2.99 6.13
C PRO A 291 3.42 3.78 7.31
N ALA A 292 4.61 4.32 7.15
CA ALA A 292 5.18 5.25 8.11
C ALA A 292 6.18 6.19 7.43
N TRP A 293 6.61 7.20 8.17
CA TRP A 293 7.64 8.14 7.73
C TRP A 293 8.70 8.29 8.80
N LYS A 294 9.94 8.22 8.40
CA LYS A 294 11.07 8.66 9.18
C LYS A 294 11.22 10.17 8.97
N VAL A 295 11.13 10.95 10.03
CA VAL A 295 11.11 12.41 10.00
C VAL A 295 12.29 12.92 10.84
N ASN A 296 13.10 13.82 10.29
CA ASN A 296 14.19 14.45 11.03
C ASN A 296 13.68 15.71 11.73
N VAL A 297 13.39 15.59 13.01
CA VAL A 297 12.91 16.71 13.84
C VAL A 297 14.10 17.44 14.47
N PRO A 298 14.18 18.77 14.34
CA PRO A 298 15.22 19.57 15.03
C PRO A 298 15.21 19.25 16.53
N ASP A 299 16.40 19.16 17.13
CA ASP A 299 16.65 18.87 18.55
C ASP A 299 16.23 17.47 19.05
N ARG A 300 15.53 16.68 18.23
CA ARG A 300 15.09 15.30 18.57
C ARG A 300 15.70 14.23 17.69
N GLY A 301 16.26 14.64 16.53
CA GLY A 301 16.78 13.70 15.53
C GLY A 301 15.67 12.96 14.77
N TRP A 302 15.97 11.75 14.33
CA TRP A 302 15.06 10.94 13.55
C TRP A 302 13.99 10.30 14.44
N ILE A 303 12.74 10.55 14.09
CA ILE A 303 11.55 9.91 14.68
C ILE A 303 10.78 9.16 13.60
N ILE A 304 9.95 8.22 14.00
CA ILE A 304 9.04 7.51 13.09
C ILE A 304 7.62 8.02 13.34
N VAL A 305 6.92 8.41 12.29
CA VAL A 305 5.50 8.78 12.34
C VAL A 305 4.68 7.66 11.73
N HIS A 306 3.80 7.08 12.52
CA HIS A 306 2.93 5.97 12.09
C HIS A 306 1.85 6.48 11.13
N GLY A 307 1.74 5.87 9.94
CA GLY A 307 0.89 6.35 8.86
C GLY A 307 -0.62 6.16 9.04
N LEU A 308 -1.05 5.26 9.93
CA LEU A 308 -2.46 5.10 10.24
C LEU A 308 -2.93 5.98 11.40
N THR A 309 -2.08 6.18 12.40
CA THR A 309 -2.46 6.83 13.66
C THR A 309 -1.85 8.21 13.87
N GLY A 310 -0.80 8.58 13.12
CA GLY A 310 -0.03 9.80 13.33
C GLY A 310 0.80 9.82 14.62
N ARG A 311 0.87 8.70 15.34
CA ARG A 311 1.69 8.60 16.54
C ARG A 311 3.16 8.66 16.21
N MET A 312 3.93 9.35 17.05
CA MET A 312 5.38 9.31 17.01
C MET A 312 5.86 8.05 17.73
N LEU A 313 6.61 7.24 17.02
CA LEU A 313 7.27 6.06 17.56
C LEU A 313 8.74 6.43 17.83
N THR A 314 9.25 6.02 18.96
CA THR A 314 10.68 6.12 19.23
C THR A 314 11.41 5.11 18.35
N SER A 315 12.41 5.55 17.60
CA SER A 315 13.22 4.63 16.79
C SER A 315 13.76 3.51 17.68
N PRO A 316 13.56 2.24 17.35
CA PRO A 316 14.30 1.18 18.02
C PRO A 316 15.80 1.47 17.85
N ARG A 317 16.54 1.36 18.95
CA ARG A 317 18.00 1.58 18.99
C ARG A 317 18.74 0.49 18.26
#